data_f4438c50c9aac70ed5262e659defb3f0
#
_entry.id   f4438c50c9aac70ed5262e659defb3f0
#
_cell.length_a   1.000
_cell.length_b   1.000
_cell.length_c   1.000
_cell.angle_alpha   90.00
_cell.angle_beta   90.00
_cell.angle_gamma   90.00
#
_symmetry.space_group_name_H-M   'P 1'
#
loop_
_entity.id
_entity.type
_entity.pdbx_description
1 polymer ?
#
loop_
_entity_poly.entity_id
_entity_poly.type
_entity_poly.pdbx_seq_one_letter_code
_entity_poly.pdbx_strand_id
1 'polypeptide(L)'
;MAEVFYTTSYKGVIRALHFQRVKQQPKLVRCIYGHVYDVVVDLRKDSPTFKEWLVFDLIGEKHNEILVPSGCAHGYLVLEPSIVSYKCSEKFYGEYDGGIKWDDPDLNVKWPLEKIGGRGKLILADKDKNLPSWAEFEKEYGAFICMM
;
A
#
# COMPACT_ATOMS: atom_id res chain seq x y z
N MET A 1 -3.33 -16.86 -11.40
CA MET A 1 -2.52 -15.63 -11.27
C MET A 1 -2.72 -14.79 -12.51
N ALA A 2 -3.31 -13.61 -12.36
CA ALA A 2 -3.64 -12.79 -13.52
C ALA A 2 -2.49 -11.88 -13.96
N GLU A 3 -1.66 -11.42 -13.02
CA GLU A 3 -0.62 -10.45 -13.35
C GLU A 3 0.56 -10.56 -12.39
N VAL A 4 1.77 -10.39 -12.91
CA VAL A 4 3.00 -10.36 -12.13
C VAL A 4 3.81 -9.15 -12.60
N PHE A 5 4.26 -8.33 -11.66
CA PHE A 5 5.12 -7.21 -12.02
C PHE A 5 6.07 -6.84 -10.87
N TYR A 6 7.06 -6.02 -11.19
CA TYR A 6 8.11 -5.61 -10.29
C TYR A 6 8.22 -4.10 -10.25
N THR A 7 8.62 -3.56 -9.11
CA THR A 7 9.01 -2.15 -9.01
C THR A 7 10.43 -2.06 -8.50
N THR A 8 11.17 -1.09 -9.01
CA THR A 8 12.51 -0.76 -8.53
C THR A 8 12.46 0.64 -7.97
N SER A 9 12.95 0.85 -6.76
CA SER A 9 12.82 2.13 -6.08
C SER A 9 14.04 2.46 -5.24
N TYR A 10 14.33 3.75 -5.14
CA TYR A 10 15.41 4.27 -4.30
C TYR A 10 14.91 4.51 -2.88
N LYS A 11 15.86 4.63 -1.95
CA LYS A 11 15.57 4.97 -0.55
C LYS A 11 14.76 6.27 -0.48
N GLY A 12 13.73 6.27 0.34
CA GLY A 12 12.84 7.42 0.53
C GLY A 12 11.59 7.41 -0.33
N VAL A 13 11.53 6.55 -1.34
CA VAL A 13 10.32 6.41 -2.15
C VAL A 13 9.22 5.82 -1.28
N ILE A 14 8.04 6.43 -1.32
CA ILE A 14 6.84 5.90 -0.69
C ILE A 14 5.79 5.68 -1.77
N ARG A 15 5.17 4.50 -1.78
CA ARG A 15 4.09 4.14 -2.70
C ARG A 15 2.91 3.71 -1.82
N ALA A 16 2.00 4.64 -1.54
CA ALA A 16 0.96 4.40 -0.55
C ALA A 16 -0.20 5.38 -0.72
N LEU A 17 -1.33 5.05 -0.25
CA LEU A 17 -1.89 3.74 0.06
C LEU A 17 -2.82 3.35 -1.07
N HIS A 18 -2.61 2.22 -1.70
CA HIS A 18 -3.24 1.90 -2.97
C HIS A 18 -4.23 0.74 -2.88
N PHE A 19 -5.27 0.80 -3.72
CA PHE A 19 -6.22 -0.29 -3.93
C PHE A 19 -6.96 -0.06 -5.26
N GLN A 20 -7.64 -1.09 -5.75
CA GLN A 20 -8.64 -0.94 -6.81
C GLN A 20 -10.02 -0.91 -6.18
N ARG A 21 -10.84 0.07 -6.54
CA ARG A 21 -12.19 0.23 -5.97
C ARG A 21 -13.12 -0.89 -6.43
N VAL A 22 -12.94 -1.33 -7.67
CA VAL A 22 -13.70 -2.41 -8.29
C VAL A 22 -12.68 -3.36 -8.89
N LYS A 23 -13.01 -4.64 -9.01
CA LYS A 23 -12.04 -5.65 -9.46
C LYS A 23 -10.82 -5.66 -8.54
N GLN A 24 -11.08 -5.75 -7.25
CA GLN A 24 -10.03 -5.65 -6.23
C GLN A 24 -8.92 -6.68 -6.47
N GLN A 25 -7.70 -6.27 -6.14
CA GLN A 25 -6.49 -7.07 -6.42
C GLN A 25 -5.88 -7.65 -5.14
N PRO A 26 -6.29 -8.86 -4.72
CA PRO A 26 -5.45 -9.58 -3.76
C PRO A 26 -4.06 -9.75 -4.34
N LYS A 27 -3.04 -9.45 -3.55
CA LYS A 27 -1.65 -9.48 -4.02
C LYS A 27 -0.75 -10.23 -3.07
N LEU A 28 0.17 -10.97 -3.65
CA LEU A 28 1.28 -11.55 -2.91
C LEU A 28 2.48 -10.65 -3.15
N VAL A 29 2.99 -10.07 -2.08
CA VAL A 29 4.04 -9.03 -2.13
C VAL A 29 5.31 -9.54 -1.48
N ARG A 30 6.43 -9.41 -2.19
CA ARG A 30 7.74 -9.83 -1.71
C ARG A 30 8.80 -8.80 -2.08
N CYS A 31 9.69 -8.51 -1.15
CA CYS A 31 10.89 -7.75 -1.43
C CYS A 31 11.97 -8.73 -1.91
N ILE A 32 12.37 -8.61 -3.18
CA ILE A 32 13.39 -9.49 -3.75
C ILE A 32 14.78 -9.03 -3.33
N TYR A 33 14.97 -7.73 -3.24
CA TYR A 33 16.23 -7.10 -2.89
C TYR A 33 15.95 -5.86 -2.07
N GLY A 34 16.73 -5.62 -1.03
CA GLY A 34 16.62 -4.42 -0.21
C GLY A 34 15.71 -4.59 0.99
N HIS A 35 15.12 -3.50 1.41
CA HIS A 35 14.29 -3.46 2.62
C HIS A 35 13.20 -2.41 2.47
N VAL A 36 11.95 -2.85 2.59
CA VAL A 36 10.81 -1.93 2.61
C VAL A 36 9.99 -2.11 3.88
N TYR A 37 9.46 -1.01 4.37
CA TYR A 37 8.52 -0.97 5.49
C TYR A 37 7.12 -1.01 4.87
N ASP A 38 6.49 -2.16 4.97
CA ASP A 38 5.23 -2.44 4.27
C ASP A 38 4.05 -2.27 5.21
N VAL A 39 2.98 -1.64 4.72
CA VAL A 39 1.79 -1.35 5.52
C VAL A 39 0.55 -1.85 4.80
N VAL A 40 -0.30 -2.56 5.52
CA VAL A 40 -1.60 -3.02 5.04
C VAL A 40 -2.67 -2.43 5.96
N VAL A 41 -3.63 -1.72 5.39
CA VAL A 41 -4.74 -1.09 6.12
C VAL A 41 -6.04 -1.80 5.75
N ASP A 42 -6.77 -2.26 6.74
CA ASP A 42 -8.06 -2.91 6.51
C ASP A 42 -9.14 -1.84 6.30
N LEU A 43 -9.69 -1.77 5.10
CA LEU A 43 -10.75 -0.84 4.75
C LEU A 43 -12.09 -1.54 4.54
N ARG A 44 -12.23 -2.77 4.99
CA ARG A 44 -13.49 -3.52 4.91
C ARG A 44 -14.40 -3.10 6.07
N LYS A 45 -15.52 -2.47 5.71
CA LYS A 45 -16.43 -1.85 6.67
C LYS A 45 -16.96 -2.83 7.75
N ASP A 46 -17.19 -4.08 7.36
CA ASP A 46 -17.73 -5.11 8.23
C ASP A 46 -16.67 -5.93 8.98
N SER A 47 -15.42 -5.57 8.82
CA SER A 47 -14.32 -6.27 9.48
C SER A 47 -14.14 -5.78 10.92
N PRO A 48 -13.83 -6.68 11.87
CA PRO A 48 -13.51 -6.26 13.23
C PRO A 48 -12.24 -5.42 13.34
N THR A 49 -11.40 -5.43 12.30
CA THR A 49 -10.17 -4.63 12.25
C THR A 49 -10.28 -3.45 11.29
N PHE A 50 -11.49 -3.00 11.00
CA PHE A 50 -11.72 -1.87 10.11
C PHE A 50 -10.91 -0.64 10.53
N LYS A 51 -10.14 -0.09 9.57
CA LYS A 51 -9.23 1.08 9.73
C LYS A 51 -7.97 0.79 10.55
N GLU A 52 -7.77 -0.42 11.01
CA GLU A 52 -6.52 -0.79 11.64
C GLU A 52 -5.48 -1.14 10.58
N TRP A 53 -4.21 -1.00 10.93
CA TRP A 53 -3.12 -1.28 10.02
C TRP A 53 -2.06 -2.17 10.66
N LEU A 54 -1.42 -2.96 9.81
CA LEU A 54 -0.32 -3.86 10.18
C LEU A 54 0.93 -3.46 9.41
N VAL A 55 2.07 -3.71 10.02
CA VAL A 55 3.38 -3.40 9.46
C VAL A 55 4.18 -4.68 9.28
N PHE A 56 4.87 -4.76 8.16
CA PHE A 56 5.76 -5.86 7.86
C PHE A 56 7.08 -5.32 7.33
N ASP A 57 8.20 -5.75 7.90
CA ASP A 57 9.51 -5.49 7.31
C ASP A 57 9.78 -6.55 6.28
N LEU A 58 9.70 -6.19 5.00
CA LEU A 58 10.01 -7.10 3.91
C LEU A 58 11.45 -6.88 3.50
N ILE A 59 12.27 -7.91 3.68
CA ILE A 59 13.72 -7.85 3.49
C ILE A 59 14.13 -8.95 2.52
N GLY A 60 14.89 -8.57 1.48
CA GLY A 60 15.28 -9.52 0.44
C GLY A 60 15.95 -10.78 0.97
N GLU A 61 16.87 -10.64 1.90
CA GLU A 61 17.60 -11.77 2.47
C GLU A 61 16.73 -12.71 3.29
N LYS A 62 15.62 -12.22 3.84
CA LYS A 62 14.72 -13.02 4.68
C LYS A 62 13.69 -13.81 3.87
N HIS A 63 13.56 -13.51 2.58
CA HIS A 63 12.61 -14.19 1.69
C HIS A 63 11.17 -14.21 2.21
N ASN A 64 10.81 -13.26 3.04
CA ASN A 64 9.46 -13.18 3.57
C ASN A 64 8.51 -12.49 2.59
N GLU A 65 7.26 -12.88 2.61
CA GLU A 65 6.26 -12.28 1.75
C GLU A 65 4.92 -12.19 2.48
N ILE A 66 4.04 -11.31 2.00
CA ILE A 66 2.72 -11.10 2.60
C ILE A 66 1.64 -11.24 1.55
N LEU A 67 0.48 -11.70 1.99
CA LEU A 67 -0.72 -11.71 1.16
C LEU A 67 -1.60 -10.54 1.60
N VAL A 68 -1.85 -9.62 0.67
CA VAL A 68 -2.75 -8.48 0.89
C VAL A 68 -4.11 -8.87 0.34
N PRO A 69 -5.13 -9.04 1.19
CA PRO A 69 -6.45 -9.45 0.72
C PRO A 69 -7.22 -8.31 0.07
N SER A 70 -8.29 -8.68 -0.65
CA SER A 70 -9.23 -7.70 -1.17
C SER A 70 -9.80 -6.85 -0.05
N GLY A 71 -10.06 -5.58 -0.33
CA GLY A 71 -10.62 -4.63 0.64
C GLY A 71 -9.59 -3.98 1.54
N CYS A 72 -8.31 -4.27 1.34
CA CYS A 72 -7.24 -3.63 2.09
C CYS A 72 -6.43 -2.70 1.20
N ALA A 73 -6.05 -1.56 1.75
CA ALA A 73 -5.10 -0.65 1.11
C ALA A 73 -3.69 -1.11 1.44
N HIS A 74 -2.78 -0.86 0.53
CA HIS A 74 -1.40 -1.34 0.64
C HIS A 74 -0.42 -0.25 0.23
N GLY A 75 0.69 -0.20 0.94
CA GLY A 75 1.77 0.70 0.58
C GLY A 75 3.06 0.32 1.27
N TYR A 76 4.14 0.97 0.88
CA TYR A 76 5.42 0.76 1.53
C TYR A 76 6.35 1.96 1.39
N LEU A 77 7.22 2.09 2.38
CA LEU A 77 8.29 3.07 2.40
C LEU A 77 9.59 2.33 2.15
N VAL A 78 10.36 2.77 1.17
CA VAL A 78 11.63 2.15 0.81
C VAL A 78 12.72 2.63 1.74
N LEU A 79 13.25 1.73 2.56
CA LEU A 79 14.30 2.05 3.54
C LEU A 79 15.70 1.90 2.96
N GLU A 80 15.86 1.03 1.97
CA GLU A 80 17.08 0.83 1.19
C GLU A 80 16.67 0.61 -0.25
N PRO A 81 17.52 0.89 -1.25
CA PRO A 81 17.16 0.63 -2.64
C PRO A 81 16.61 -0.79 -2.80
N SER A 82 15.44 -0.92 -3.37
CA SER A 82 14.69 -2.18 -3.32
C SER A 82 14.04 -2.55 -4.64
N ILE A 83 13.84 -3.86 -4.81
CA ILE A 83 13.01 -4.44 -5.87
C ILE A 83 11.89 -5.18 -5.18
N VAL A 84 10.65 -4.80 -5.49
CA VAL A 84 9.45 -5.41 -4.92
C VAL A 84 8.67 -6.12 -6.01
N SER A 85 8.28 -7.35 -5.74
CA SER A 85 7.51 -8.20 -6.64
C SER A 85 6.07 -8.27 -6.18
N TYR A 86 5.15 -8.16 -7.14
CA TYR A 86 3.72 -8.29 -6.93
C TYR A 86 3.18 -9.43 -7.78
N LYS A 87 2.41 -10.32 -7.17
CA LYS A 87 1.66 -11.35 -7.87
C LYS A 87 0.20 -11.11 -7.57
N CYS A 88 -0.57 -10.68 -8.56
CA CYS A 88 -1.95 -10.26 -8.37
C CYS A 88 -2.92 -11.29 -8.93
N SER A 89 -3.99 -11.55 -8.20
CA SER A 89 -5.04 -12.48 -8.65
C SER A 89 -5.98 -11.84 -9.65
N GLU A 90 -6.02 -10.51 -9.73
CA GLU A 90 -6.84 -9.76 -10.68
C GLU A 90 -5.94 -8.79 -11.45
N LYS A 91 -6.31 -8.47 -12.68
CA LYS A 91 -5.57 -7.52 -13.51
C LYS A 91 -5.69 -6.11 -12.96
N PHE A 92 -4.71 -5.28 -13.31
CA PHE A 92 -4.77 -3.86 -13.01
C PHE A 92 -5.73 -3.17 -14.00
N TYR A 93 -6.69 -2.43 -13.45
CA TYR A 93 -7.62 -1.60 -14.21
C TYR A 93 -7.44 -0.16 -13.76
N GLY A 94 -6.77 0.66 -14.57
CA GLY A 94 -6.46 2.04 -14.22
C GLY A 94 -7.70 2.88 -13.88
N GLU A 95 -8.84 2.57 -14.50
CA GLU A 95 -10.10 3.25 -14.24
C GLU A 95 -10.63 3.03 -12.81
N TYR A 96 -10.21 1.94 -12.16
CA TYR A 96 -10.60 1.62 -10.79
C TYR A 96 -9.50 1.88 -9.77
N ASP A 97 -8.34 2.35 -10.24
CA ASP A 97 -7.22 2.66 -9.36
C ASP A 97 -7.61 3.78 -8.39
N GLY A 98 -7.23 3.62 -7.15
CA GLY A 98 -7.53 4.60 -6.13
C GLY A 98 -6.59 4.46 -4.96
N GLY A 99 -6.84 5.25 -3.95
CA GLY A 99 -6.02 5.23 -2.77
C GLY A 99 -6.42 6.28 -1.77
N ILE A 100 -5.73 6.24 -0.64
CA ILE A 100 -5.83 7.22 0.43
C ILE A 100 -4.44 7.80 0.62
N LYS A 101 -4.33 9.09 0.91
CA LYS A 101 -3.02 9.71 1.11
C LYS A 101 -2.25 9.02 2.24
N TRP A 102 -0.95 8.89 2.05
CA TRP A 102 -0.06 8.16 2.98
C TRP A 102 -0.09 8.71 4.41
N ASP A 103 -0.32 10.00 4.55
CA ASP A 103 -0.32 10.68 5.86
C ASP A 103 -1.75 11.03 6.33
N ASP A 104 -2.73 10.27 5.91
CA ASP A 104 -4.12 10.48 6.31
C ASP A 104 -4.25 10.52 7.84
N PRO A 105 -4.89 11.57 8.39
CA PRO A 105 -4.99 11.71 9.84
C PRO A 105 -5.91 10.69 10.52
N ASP A 106 -6.92 10.18 9.82
CA ASP A 106 -7.84 9.20 10.39
C ASP A 106 -7.21 7.83 10.48
N LEU A 107 -6.47 7.43 9.45
CA LEU A 107 -5.74 6.16 9.46
C LEU A 107 -4.50 6.24 10.34
N ASN A 108 -3.86 7.39 10.35
CA ASN A 108 -2.74 7.68 11.24
C ASN A 108 -1.62 6.64 11.25
N VAL A 109 -1.24 6.20 10.07
CA VAL A 109 -0.14 5.23 9.93
C VAL A 109 1.17 5.86 10.38
N LYS A 110 1.93 5.12 11.17
CA LYS A 110 3.22 5.58 11.70
C LYS A 110 4.35 5.13 10.79
N TRP A 111 4.78 6.01 9.91
CA TRP A 111 5.88 5.73 9.00
C TRP A 111 7.21 6.10 9.67
N PRO A 112 8.25 5.24 9.56
CA PRO A 112 9.54 5.50 10.20
C PRO A 112 10.38 6.50 9.39
N LEU A 113 9.92 7.75 9.30
CA LEU A 113 10.57 8.77 8.48
C LEU A 113 12.02 9.06 8.90
N GLU A 114 12.33 8.87 10.17
CA GLU A 114 13.70 9.02 10.69
C GLU A 114 14.68 8.06 10.02
N LYS A 115 14.18 6.91 9.54
CA LYS A 115 15.03 5.92 8.88
C LYS A 115 15.45 6.31 7.48
N ILE A 116 14.80 7.30 6.90
CA ILE A 116 15.17 7.81 5.56
C ILE A 116 15.77 9.20 5.61
N GLY A 117 15.92 9.77 6.79
CA GLY A 117 16.48 11.12 6.95
C GLY A 117 15.44 12.22 7.14
N GLY A 118 14.20 11.85 7.46
CA GLY A 118 13.11 12.78 7.75
C GLY A 118 12.13 12.98 6.60
N ARG A 119 11.04 13.67 6.90
CA ARG A 119 9.94 13.91 5.93
C ARG A 119 10.43 14.59 4.64
N GLY A 120 11.41 15.46 4.73
CA GLY A 120 11.94 16.16 3.55
C GLY A 120 12.65 15.26 2.56
N LYS A 121 12.93 14.02 2.94
CA LYS A 121 13.57 13.04 2.06
C LYS A 121 12.57 12.11 1.36
N LEU A 122 11.28 12.27 1.63
CA LEU A 122 10.25 11.46 0.95
C LEU A 122 10.18 11.79 -0.53
N ILE A 123 10.00 10.75 -1.33
CA ILE A 123 9.80 10.86 -2.77
C ILE A 123 8.45 10.23 -3.10
N LEU A 124 7.48 11.08 -3.50
CA LEU A 124 6.15 10.63 -3.89
C LEU A 124 5.95 10.79 -5.38
N ALA A 125 5.29 9.82 -6.00
CA ALA A 125 4.78 9.99 -7.36
C ALA A 125 3.66 11.04 -7.37
N ASP A 126 3.49 11.74 -8.48
CA ASP A 126 2.47 12.80 -8.57
C ASP A 126 1.07 12.31 -8.26
N LYS A 127 0.72 11.11 -8.70
CA LYS A 127 -0.60 10.54 -8.42
C LYS A 127 -0.82 10.32 -6.91
N ASP A 128 0.24 10.00 -6.17
CA ASP A 128 0.14 9.77 -4.72
C ASP A 128 0.01 11.07 -3.94
N LYS A 129 0.53 12.17 -4.48
CA LYS A 129 0.37 13.49 -3.87
C LYS A 129 -1.07 13.98 -3.91
N ASN A 130 -1.85 13.49 -4.86
CA ASN A 130 -3.22 13.95 -5.11
C ASN A 130 -4.29 12.97 -4.62
N LEU A 131 -3.91 11.96 -3.85
CA LEU A 131 -4.87 11.02 -3.28
C LEU A 131 -5.75 11.70 -2.23
N PRO A 132 -7.02 11.28 -2.12
CA PRO A 132 -7.92 11.84 -1.12
C PRO A 132 -7.56 11.38 0.29
N SER A 133 -8.08 12.09 1.28
CA SER A 133 -8.10 11.62 2.65
C SER A 133 -9.14 10.50 2.78
N TRP A 134 -9.09 9.76 3.88
CA TRP A 134 -10.13 8.77 4.17
C TRP A 134 -11.52 9.43 4.23
N ALA A 135 -11.63 10.58 4.88
CA ALA A 135 -12.90 11.29 5.00
C ALA A 135 -13.49 11.66 3.63
N GLU A 136 -12.65 12.16 2.73
CA GLU A 136 -13.06 12.48 1.36
C GLU A 136 -13.48 11.24 0.58
N PHE A 137 -12.71 10.16 0.70
CA PHE A 137 -13.02 8.89 0.04
C PHE A 137 -14.35 8.31 0.54
N GLU A 138 -14.55 8.30 1.85
CA GLU A 138 -15.77 7.79 2.46
C GLU A 138 -16.99 8.57 2.01
N LYS A 139 -16.86 9.90 1.92
CA LYS A 139 -17.94 10.78 1.47
C LYS A 139 -18.34 10.49 0.02
N GLU A 140 -17.37 10.22 -0.84
CA GLU A 140 -17.61 10.01 -2.28
C GLU A 140 -18.05 8.59 -2.60
N TYR A 141 -17.45 7.59 -2.01
CA TYR A 141 -17.64 6.18 -2.38
C TYR A 141 -18.26 5.32 -1.28
N GLY A 142 -18.35 5.84 -0.05
CA GLY A 142 -18.65 5.03 1.11
C GLY A 142 -17.44 4.16 1.47
N ALA A 143 -17.63 3.23 2.38
CA ALA A 143 -16.57 2.30 2.77
C ALA A 143 -16.65 1.03 1.94
N PHE A 144 -15.54 0.28 1.86
CA PHE A 144 -15.55 -1.03 1.25
C PHE A 144 -16.38 -1.99 2.09
N ILE A 145 -17.19 -2.79 1.39
CA ILE A 145 -17.78 -3.97 1.98
C ILE A 145 -16.82 -5.10 1.64
N CYS A 146 -16.70 -6.08 2.54
CA CYS A 146 -15.85 -7.24 2.26
C CYS A 146 -16.39 -7.96 1.02
N MET A 147 -15.68 -7.85 -0.08
CA MET A 147 -16.02 -8.51 -1.34
C MET A 147 -15.13 -9.71 -1.52
N MET A 148 -15.73 -10.82 -1.64
CA MET A 148 -15.03 -12.08 -1.83
C MET A 148 -14.74 -12.35 -3.30
#